data_0606e97b6fe10f198f3b954bd3e87abb
#
_entry.id   0606e97b6fe10f198f3b954bd3e87abb
#
_cell.length_a   1.000
_cell.length_b   1.000
_cell.length_c   1.000
_cell.angle_alpha   90.00
_cell.angle_beta   90.00
_cell.angle_gamma   90.00
#
_symmetry.space_group_name_H-M   'P 1'
#
loop_
_entity.id
_entity.type
_entity.pdbx_description
1 polymer ?
#
loop_
_entity_poly.entity_id
_entity_poly.type
_entity_poly.pdbx_seq_one_letter_code
_entity_poly.pdbx_strand_id
1 'polypeptide(L)'
;MRSAGLVALLAVALQAAEPVVIAHRGASGILPEHTRESKIAAHRMGADYLEQDVVLSKDDVPIVLHDVHLDTTTDVAEKFSDRRRKDGRYYAIDLTAAEIATLTATERFDHRTGKQVMPLRHPKGKGVFRVPTLEQELALIAELNRTGGRRAGIYPELKAPSWHRKEGKDLAGIVLPILRKNGYATQSDPCYLQCFEYAEVKRIREELGWKGSVIMLLGGNKGVDGTDFAALKTDAGLKGLAGLVDGIGPSLTDIIKDGKATDLIARAHKAGLKVHPYTFRADALPKGVKDVAEAARIIFKDAGADGLFTDHPDKVLEALGR
;
A
#
# COMPACT_ATOMS: atom_id res chain seq x y z
N MET A 1 54.25 15.43 37.62
CA MET A 1 53.82 14.50 36.56
C MET A 1 52.29 14.65 36.41
N ARG A 2 51.84 15.27 35.35
CA ARG A 2 50.39 15.47 35.09
C ARG A 2 49.97 14.48 34.01
N SER A 3 49.13 13.49 34.36
CA SER A 3 48.54 12.54 33.41
C SER A 3 47.43 13.23 32.61
N ALA A 4 47.63 13.39 31.32
CA ALA A 4 46.58 13.81 30.40
C ALA A 4 45.76 12.55 30.01
N GLY A 5 44.54 12.47 30.52
CA GLY A 5 43.55 11.46 30.13
C GLY A 5 43.03 11.72 28.71
N LEU A 6 43.30 10.82 27.79
CA LEU A 6 42.78 10.83 26.42
C LEU A 6 41.32 10.35 26.47
N VAL A 7 40.36 11.24 26.30
CA VAL A 7 38.94 10.88 26.11
C VAL A 7 38.74 10.51 24.66
N ALA A 8 38.64 9.21 24.37
CA ALA A 8 38.25 8.72 23.06
C ALA A 8 36.74 8.92 22.86
N LEU A 9 36.33 9.87 22.02
CA LEU A 9 34.95 9.97 21.52
C LEU A 9 34.69 8.80 20.57
N LEU A 10 33.95 7.79 21.03
CA LEU A 10 33.35 6.81 20.13
C LEU A 10 32.23 7.52 19.31
N ALA A 11 32.50 7.79 18.05
CA ALA A 11 31.47 8.13 17.08
C ALA A 11 30.65 6.85 16.81
N VAL A 12 29.48 6.73 17.44
CA VAL A 12 28.49 5.73 17.06
C VAL A 12 27.94 6.19 15.70
N ALA A 13 28.42 5.55 14.64
CA ALA A 13 27.80 5.70 13.33
C ALA A 13 26.34 5.20 13.47
N LEU A 14 25.36 6.09 13.41
CA LEU A 14 23.96 5.72 13.25
C LEU A 14 23.87 4.97 11.93
N GLN A 15 23.80 3.64 11.99
CA GLN A 15 23.53 2.84 10.83
C GLN A 15 22.10 3.19 10.36
N ALA A 16 21.96 3.72 9.17
CA ALA A 16 20.64 4.00 8.61
C ALA A 16 19.82 2.69 8.65
N ALA A 17 18.57 2.79 9.10
CA ALA A 17 17.70 1.62 9.14
C ALA A 17 17.56 1.05 7.71
N GLU A 18 17.57 -0.28 7.60
CA GLU A 18 17.36 -0.92 6.29
C GLU A 18 15.99 -0.53 5.72
N PRO A 19 15.93 -0.21 4.42
CA PRO A 19 14.65 0.16 3.81
C PRO A 19 13.69 -1.03 3.78
N VAL A 20 12.40 -0.76 4.07
CA VAL A 20 11.39 -1.81 4.10
C VAL A 20 10.84 -2.13 2.71
N VAL A 21 10.62 -3.41 2.43
CA VAL A 21 9.99 -3.90 1.19
C VAL A 21 8.50 -4.17 1.48
N ILE A 22 7.62 -3.42 0.79
CA ILE A 22 6.18 -3.49 0.96
C ILE A 22 5.59 -4.23 -0.25
N ALA A 23 5.04 -5.43 -0.01
CA ALA A 23 4.42 -6.23 -1.07
C ALA A 23 3.06 -5.63 -1.47
N HIS A 24 3.04 -4.86 -2.57
CA HIS A 24 1.88 -4.17 -3.11
C HIS A 24 0.82 -5.18 -3.55
N ARG A 25 -0.29 -5.26 -2.82
CA ARG A 25 -1.36 -6.25 -3.01
C ARG A 25 -0.89 -7.70 -2.89
N GLY A 26 0.19 -7.95 -2.16
CA GLY A 26 0.90 -9.21 -2.10
C GLY A 26 2.01 -9.33 -3.17
N ALA A 27 2.30 -10.54 -3.66
CA ALA A 27 3.20 -10.78 -4.79
C ALA A 27 2.43 -10.65 -6.11
N SER A 28 1.85 -9.46 -6.36
CA SER A 28 0.91 -9.20 -7.45
C SER A 28 1.56 -9.24 -8.85
N GLY A 29 2.88 -9.24 -8.93
CA GLY A 29 3.61 -9.46 -10.19
C GLY A 29 3.54 -10.90 -10.72
N ILE A 30 3.18 -11.87 -9.86
CA ILE A 30 3.15 -13.30 -10.22
C ILE A 30 1.82 -14.01 -9.92
N LEU A 31 1.00 -13.47 -9.02
CA LEU A 31 -0.31 -14.03 -8.64
C LEU A 31 -1.36 -12.90 -8.60
N PRO A 32 -2.65 -13.21 -8.82
CA PRO A 32 -3.69 -12.19 -8.81
C PRO A 32 -3.69 -11.38 -7.51
N GLU A 33 -3.79 -10.06 -7.66
CA GLU A 33 -3.71 -9.10 -6.56
C GLU A 33 -4.69 -9.41 -5.43
N HIS A 34 -4.28 -9.14 -4.17
CA HIS A 34 -5.08 -9.28 -2.95
C HIS A 34 -5.60 -10.70 -2.66
N THR A 35 -5.18 -11.70 -3.39
CA THR A 35 -5.56 -13.08 -3.09
C THR A 35 -4.74 -13.63 -1.92
N ARG A 36 -5.32 -14.62 -1.22
CA ARG A 36 -4.64 -15.35 -0.15
C ARG A 36 -3.28 -15.90 -0.59
N GLU A 37 -3.23 -16.48 -1.78
CA GLU A 37 -2.04 -17.07 -2.39
C GLU A 37 -0.95 -16.03 -2.65
N SER A 38 -1.35 -14.83 -3.13
CA SER A 38 -0.44 -13.70 -3.36
C SER A 38 0.19 -13.21 -2.05
N LYS A 39 -0.59 -13.16 -0.94
CA LYS A 39 -0.07 -12.77 0.38
C LYS A 39 0.86 -13.83 0.97
N ILE A 40 0.52 -15.12 0.84
CA ILE A 40 1.39 -16.23 1.26
C ILE A 40 2.72 -16.19 0.51
N ALA A 41 2.69 -15.99 -0.81
CA ALA A 41 3.90 -15.88 -1.62
C ALA A 41 4.78 -14.69 -1.17
N ALA A 42 4.20 -13.50 -1.02
CA ALA A 42 4.92 -12.31 -0.59
C ALA A 42 5.55 -12.47 0.81
N HIS A 43 4.82 -13.08 1.76
CA HIS A 43 5.35 -13.40 3.09
C HIS A 43 6.55 -14.35 3.01
N ARG A 44 6.45 -15.43 2.22
CA ARG A 44 7.53 -16.41 2.01
C ARG A 44 8.75 -15.82 1.31
N MET A 45 8.56 -14.89 0.40
CA MET A 45 9.64 -14.15 -0.27
C MET A 45 10.42 -13.26 0.68
N GLY A 46 9.84 -12.86 1.82
CA GLY A 46 10.54 -12.04 2.78
C GLY A 46 10.09 -10.58 2.83
N ALA A 47 8.97 -10.19 2.24
CA ALA A 47 8.46 -8.83 2.33
C ALA A 47 8.26 -8.40 3.79
N ASP A 48 8.65 -7.15 4.14
CA ASP A 48 8.56 -6.63 5.50
C ASP A 48 7.13 -6.23 5.86
N TYR A 49 6.35 -5.78 4.87
CA TYR A 49 4.94 -5.45 4.99
C TYR A 49 4.14 -6.07 3.86
N LEU A 50 2.93 -6.51 4.19
CA LEU A 50 1.92 -6.96 3.22
C LEU A 50 0.84 -5.89 3.16
N GLU A 51 0.55 -5.37 1.97
CA GLU A 51 -0.41 -4.30 1.79
C GLU A 51 -1.83 -4.83 1.55
N GLN A 52 -2.82 -4.05 2.03
CA GLN A 52 -4.25 -4.25 1.84
C GLN A 52 -4.89 -2.98 1.30
N ASP A 53 -5.61 -3.05 0.18
CA ASP A 53 -6.58 -2.03 -0.19
C ASP A 53 -7.95 -2.41 0.39
N VAL A 54 -8.65 -1.48 1.04
CA VAL A 54 -9.89 -1.80 1.77
C VAL A 54 -11.06 -0.97 1.26
N VAL A 55 -12.13 -1.67 0.87
CA VAL A 55 -13.45 -1.12 0.51
C VAL A 55 -14.53 -1.80 1.35
N LEU A 56 -15.78 -1.31 1.31
CA LEU A 56 -16.90 -1.92 2.04
C LEU A 56 -17.83 -2.71 1.12
N SER A 57 -18.35 -3.82 1.65
CA SER A 57 -19.50 -4.55 1.13
C SER A 57 -20.83 -3.86 1.49
N LYS A 58 -21.94 -4.40 1.00
CA LYS A 58 -23.30 -3.94 1.30
C LYS A 58 -23.64 -4.01 2.78
N ASP A 59 -23.16 -5.02 3.47
CA ASP A 59 -23.37 -5.32 4.89
C ASP A 59 -22.22 -4.83 5.80
N ASP A 60 -21.52 -3.78 5.36
CA ASP A 60 -20.46 -3.09 6.11
C ASP A 60 -19.24 -3.95 6.49
N VAL A 61 -19.01 -5.04 5.78
CA VAL A 61 -17.80 -5.85 5.96
C VAL A 61 -16.66 -5.28 5.11
N PRO A 62 -15.48 -4.98 5.70
CA PRO A 62 -14.31 -4.56 4.94
C PRO A 62 -13.77 -5.69 4.05
N ILE A 63 -13.73 -5.43 2.76
CA ILE A 63 -13.26 -6.33 1.69
C ILE A 63 -11.89 -5.86 1.22
N VAL A 64 -10.96 -6.78 1.01
CA VAL A 64 -9.63 -6.45 0.48
C VAL A 64 -9.69 -6.44 -1.05
N LEU A 65 -9.79 -5.22 -1.61
CA LEU A 65 -9.99 -4.97 -3.03
C LEU A 65 -9.53 -3.55 -3.39
N HIS A 66 -8.77 -3.38 -4.48
CA HIS A 66 -8.23 -2.08 -4.85
C HIS A 66 -9.29 -1.06 -5.29
N ASP A 67 -10.18 -1.46 -6.18
CA ASP A 67 -11.21 -0.57 -6.71
C ASP A 67 -12.50 -0.74 -5.90
N VAL A 68 -13.34 0.30 -5.87
CA VAL A 68 -14.74 0.15 -5.39
C VAL A 68 -15.55 -0.79 -6.30
N HIS A 69 -14.98 -1.18 -7.44
CA HIS A 69 -15.58 -2.04 -8.45
C HIS A 69 -15.00 -3.45 -8.42
N LEU A 70 -15.85 -4.45 -8.59
CA LEU A 70 -15.50 -5.87 -8.65
C LEU A 70 -15.14 -6.36 -10.07
N ASP A 71 -15.54 -5.64 -11.10
CA ASP A 71 -15.54 -6.06 -12.52
C ASP A 71 -14.21 -5.90 -13.25
N THR A 72 -13.14 -5.63 -12.53
CA THR A 72 -11.78 -5.55 -13.08
C THR A 72 -10.88 -6.71 -12.62
N THR A 73 -11.32 -7.46 -11.61
CA THR A 73 -10.53 -8.53 -10.98
C THR A 73 -11.36 -9.74 -10.59
N THR A 74 -12.66 -9.79 -10.95
CA THR A 74 -13.54 -10.92 -10.61
C THR A 74 -14.50 -11.28 -11.74
N ASP A 75 -15.17 -12.43 -11.59
CA ASP A 75 -16.24 -12.93 -12.47
C ASP A 75 -17.64 -12.37 -12.10
N VAL A 76 -17.73 -11.22 -11.44
CA VAL A 76 -18.99 -10.64 -10.95
C VAL A 76 -20.02 -10.43 -12.05
N ALA A 77 -19.59 -10.01 -13.24
CA ALA A 77 -20.50 -9.77 -14.37
C ALA A 77 -21.19 -11.04 -14.87
N GLU A 78 -20.58 -12.20 -14.69
CA GLU A 78 -21.16 -13.51 -15.03
C GLU A 78 -22.12 -14.00 -13.95
N LYS A 79 -21.71 -13.87 -12.66
CA LYS A 79 -22.47 -14.39 -11.51
C LYS A 79 -23.62 -13.51 -11.04
N PHE A 80 -23.48 -12.21 -11.17
CA PHE A 80 -24.43 -11.21 -10.67
C PHE A 80 -24.78 -10.18 -11.74
N SER A 81 -25.15 -10.62 -12.95
CA SER A 81 -25.41 -9.77 -14.12
C SER A 81 -26.50 -8.72 -13.87
N ASP A 82 -27.45 -9.01 -12.98
CA ASP A 82 -28.55 -8.13 -12.57
C ASP A 82 -28.15 -7.02 -11.58
N ARG A 83 -26.94 -7.10 -10.98
CA ARG A 83 -26.41 -6.11 -10.03
C ARG A 83 -25.61 -4.98 -10.69
N ARG A 84 -25.66 -4.89 -12.03
CA ARG A 84 -24.98 -3.85 -12.79
C ARG A 84 -25.64 -2.49 -12.61
N ARG A 85 -24.88 -1.47 -12.17
CA ARG A 85 -25.38 -0.09 -12.08
C ARG A 85 -25.55 0.54 -13.48
N LYS A 86 -26.21 1.70 -13.56
CA LYS A 86 -26.49 2.41 -14.82
C LYS A 86 -25.23 2.84 -15.59
N ASP A 87 -24.12 3.04 -14.89
CA ASP A 87 -22.81 3.36 -15.47
C ASP A 87 -22.10 2.15 -16.08
N GLY A 88 -22.70 0.98 -15.97
CA GLY A 88 -22.17 -0.26 -16.53
C GLY A 88 -21.23 -1.01 -15.60
N ARG A 89 -21.03 -0.58 -14.34
CA ARG A 89 -20.08 -1.15 -13.39
C ARG A 89 -20.77 -1.98 -12.30
N TYR A 90 -19.97 -2.80 -11.61
CA TYR A 90 -20.37 -3.63 -10.48
C TYR A 90 -19.60 -3.21 -9.24
N TYR A 91 -20.30 -2.79 -8.21
CA TYR A 91 -19.71 -2.20 -7.01
C TYR A 91 -19.70 -3.18 -5.84
N ALA A 92 -18.61 -3.20 -5.07
CA ALA A 92 -18.50 -4.03 -3.86
C ALA A 92 -19.62 -3.71 -2.85
N ILE A 93 -19.99 -2.43 -2.74
CA ILE A 93 -21.02 -1.93 -1.81
C ILE A 93 -22.45 -2.40 -2.15
N ASP A 94 -22.68 -2.95 -3.35
CA ASP A 94 -23.99 -3.47 -3.76
C ASP A 94 -24.18 -4.96 -3.44
N LEU A 95 -23.09 -5.67 -3.09
CA LEU A 95 -23.08 -7.09 -2.74
C LEU A 95 -22.73 -7.28 -1.27
N THR A 96 -23.37 -8.25 -0.61
CA THR A 96 -22.97 -8.69 0.74
C THR A 96 -21.59 -9.37 0.70
N ALA A 97 -20.90 -9.42 1.84
CA ALA A 97 -19.62 -10.14 1.93
C ALA A 97 -19.78 -11.63 1.57
N ALA A 98 -20.92 -12.25 1.90
CA ALA A 98 -21.23 -13.62 1.51
C ALA A 98 -21.37 -13.80 0.01
N GLU A 99 -22.00 -12.87 -0.72
CA GLU A 99 -22.07 -12.86 -2.18
C GLU A 99 -20.68 -12.66 -2.80
N ILE A 100 -19.90 -11.71 -2.29
CA ILE A 100 -18.51 -11.44 -2.75
C ILE A 100 -17.61 -12.68 -2.55
N ALA A 101 -17.76 -13.43 -1.46
CA ALA A 101 -16.98 -14.63 -1.19
C ALA A 101 -17.24 -15.77 -2.22
N THR A 102 -18.35 -15.72 -2.97
CA THR A 102 -18.63 -16.68 -4.05
C THR A 102 -17.86 -16.35 -5.35
N LEU A 103 -17.40 -15.11 -5.51
CA LEU A 103 -16.71 -14.65 -6.72
C LEU A 103 -15.36 -15.36 -6.88
N THR A 104 -14.97 -15.57 -8.14
CA THR A 104 -13.63 -16.01 -8.49
C THR A 104 -12.79 -14.78 -8.81
N ALA A 105 -11.73 -14.55 -8.02
CA ALA A 105 -10.77 -13.50 -8.32
C ALA A 105 -9.83 -13.96 -9.45
N THR A 106 -9.35 -13.01 -10.25
CA THR A 106 -8.46 -13.26 -11.38
C THR A 106 -7.47 -12.12 -11.58
N GLU A 107 -6.50 -12.29 -12.46
CA GLU A 107 -5.61 -11.21 -12.87
C GLU A 107 -6.41 -10.04 -13.46
N ARG A 108 -5.92 -8.82 -13.19
CA ARG A 108 -6.58 -7.57 -13.58
C ARG A 108 -6.79 -7.48 -15.09
N PHE A 109 -7.99 -7.09 -15.49
CA PHE A 109 -8.38 -6.91 -16.88
C PHE A 109 -9.18 -5.61 -17.09
N ASP A 110 -9.15 -5.10 -18.30
CA ASP A 110 -10.00 -3.99 -18.72
C ASP A 110 -11.44 -4.50 -18.87
N HIS A 111 -12.37 -3.95 -18.08
CA HIS A 111 -13.77 -4.39 -18.03
C HIS A 111 -14.54 -4.20 -19.35
N ARG A 112 -14.06 -3.31 -20.25
CA ARG A 112 -14.71 -3.01 -21.54
C ARG A 112 -14.26 -4.00 -22.62
N THR A 113 -12.96 -4.32 -22.62
CA THR A 113 -12.37 -5.16 -23.68
C THR A 113 -12.16 -6.60 -23.23
N GLY A 114 -12.21 -6.87 -21.92
CA GLY A 114 -11.89 -8.16 -21.32
C GLY A 114 -10.41 -8.54 -21.38
N LYS A 115 -9.54 -7.67 -21.92
CA LYS A 115 -8.11 -7.95 -22.07
C LYS A 115 -7.36 -7.77 -20.73
N GLN A 116 -6.45 -8.71 -20.45
CA GLN A 116 -5.56 -8.62 -19.29
C GLN A 116 -4.68 -7.37 -19.39
N VAL A 117 -4.55 -6.63 -18.28
CA VAL A 117 -3.81 -5.35 -18.23
C VAL A 117 -2.30 -5.59 -18.30
N MET A 118 -1.80 -6.61 -17.58
CA MET A 118 -0.38 -6.98 -17.55
C MET A 118 -0.20 -8.37 -18.20
N PRO A 119 0.12 -8.44 -19.51
CA PRO A 119 0.04 -9.69 -20.27
C PRO A 119 0.98 -10.82 -19.81
N LEU A 120 2.09 -10.48 -19.14
CA LEU A 120 3.12 -11.42 -18.70
C LEU A 120 2.88 -11.97 -17.28
N ARG A 121 1.84 -11.48 -16.58
CA ARG A 121 1.49 -11.94 -15.23
C ARG A 121 0.64 -13.20 -15.28
N HIS A 122 0.10 -13.59 -14.12
CA HIS A 122 -0.75 -14.77 -14.01
C HIS A 122 -1.87 -14.74 -15.06
N PRO A 123 -2.12 -15.83 -15.82
CA PRO A 123 -3.13 -15.78 -16.88
C PRO A 123 -4.54 -15.57 -16.32
N LYS A 124 -5.26 -14.58 -16.86
CA LYS A 124 -6.66 -14.33 -16.52
C LYS A 124 -7.51 -15.59 -16.63
N GLY A 125 -8.36 -15.82 -15.62
CA GLY A 125 -9.28 -16.96 -15.59
C GLY A 125 -8.63 -18.30 -15.28
N LYS A 126 -7.35 -18.34 -14.93
CA LYS A 126 -6.67 -19.55 -14.46
C LYS A 126 -6.61 -19.58 -12.93
N GLY A 127 -6.76 -20.78 -12.38
CA GLY A 127 -6.80 -20.99 -10.92
C GLY A 127 -8.17 -20.66 -10.28
N VAL A 128 -8.26 -20.92 -8.99
CA VAL A 128 -9.46 -20.64 -8.18
C VAL A 128 -9.02 -19.76 -7.00
N PHE A 129 -9.09 -18.46 -7.20
CA PHE A 129 -8.77 -17.47 -6.17
C PHE A 129 -10.06 -16.84 -5.62
N ARG A 130 -9.98 -16.25 -4.43
CA ARG A 130 -11.11 -15.61 -3.76
C ARG A 130 -10.77 -14.22 -3.30
N VAL A 131 -11.79 -13.37 -3.18
CA VAL A 131 -11.68 -12.04 -2.60
C VAL A 131 -11.83 -12.18 -1.08
N PRO A 132 -10.81 -11.84 -0.27
CA PRO A 132 -10.87 -11.97 1.17
C PRO A 132 -11.53 -10.76 1.83
N THR A 133 -12.04 -10.95 3.05
CA THR A 133 -12.32 -9.85 3.97
C THR A 133 -11.03 -9.41 4.67
N LEU A 134 -11.02 -8.18 5.23
CA LEU A 134 -9.89 -7.69 6.01
C LEU A 134 -9.60 -8.61 7.22
N GLU A 135 -10.63 -9.05 7.97
CA GLU A 135 -10.43 -9.94 9.12
C GLU A 135 -9.81 -11.29 8.72
N GLN A 136 -10.22 -11.86 7.57
CA GLN A 136 -9.61 -13.09 7.05
C GLN A 136 -8.14 -12.89 6.69
N GLU A 137 -7.80 -11.76 6.12
CA GLU A 137 -6.41 -11.46 5.76
C GLU A 137 -5.54 -11.17 6.99
N LEU A 138 -6.05 -10.43 7.97
CA LEU A 138 -5.35 -10.22 9.25
C LEU A 138 -5.08 -11.54 9.99
N ALA A 139 -6.07 -12.44 10.01
CA ALA A 139 -5.91 -13.78 10.58
C ALA A 139 -4.87 -14.61 9.83
N LEU A 140 -4.86 -14.55 8.48
CA LEU A 140 -3.85 -15.19 7.66
C LEU A 140 -2.44 -14.69 7.98
N ILE A 141 -2.24 -13.38 8.04
CA ILE A 141 -0.92 -12.77 8.31
C ILE A 141 -0.45 -13.16 9.72
N ALA A 142 -1.33 -13.11 10.71
CA ALA A 142 -1.01 -13.55 12.07
C ALA A 142 -0.55 -15.02 12.11
N GLU A 143 -1.24 -15.91 11.37
CA GLU A 143 -0.87 -17.32 11.25
C GLU A 143 0.47 -17.51 10.53
N LEU A 144 0.70 -16.82 9.43
CA LEU A 144 1.98 -16.85 8.70
C LEU A 144 3.14 -16.37 9.57
N ASN A 145 2.94 -15.30 10.35
CA ASN A 145 3.93 -14.78 11.28
C ASN A 145 4.24 -15.78 12.41
N ARG A 146 3.20 -16.46 12.91
CA ARG A 146 3.35 -17.46 13.97
C ARG A 146 4.10 -18.73 13.50
N THR A 147 3.84 -19.18 12.27
CA THR A 147 4.39 -20.44 11.73
C THR A 147 5.64 -20.26 10.90
N GLY A 148 5.84 -19.09 10.31
CA GLY A 148 6.93 -18.81 9.36
C GLY A 148 8.24 -18.30 9.99
N GLY A 149 8.32 -18.16 11.32
CA GLY A 149 9.54 -17.71 12.03
C GLY A 149 9.96 -16.26 11.74
N ARG A 150 9.10 -15.46 11.09
CA ARG A 150 9.33 -14.04 10.78
C ARG A 150 8.04 -13.23 10.99
N ARG A 151 8.18 -11.92 11.18
CA ARG A 151 7.05 -11.02 11.37
C ARG A 151 6.98 -10.04 10.20
N ALA A 152 5.97 -10.20 9.34
CA ALA A 152 5.56 -9.17 8.39
C ALA A 152 4.51 -8.26 9.03
N GLY A 153 4.64 -6.95 8.79
CA GLY A 153 3.62 -5.98 9.15
C GLY A 153 2.48 -5.93 8.13
N ILE A 154 1.49 -5.08 8.42
CA ILE A 154 0.36 -4.78 7.53
C ILE A 154 0.42 -3.32 7.05
N TYR A 155 -0.19 -3.06 5.89
CA TYR A 155 -0.16 -1.72 5.30
C TYR A 155 -1.53 -1.37 4.67
N PRO A 156 -2.62 -1.25 5.48
CA PRO A 156 -3.97 -1.04 4.96
C PRO A 156 -4.17 0.36 4.36
N GLU A 157 -4.73 0.41 3.14
CA GLU A 157 -5.21 1.64 2.50
C GLU A 157 -6.73 1.75 2.62
N LEU A 158 -7.22 2.89 3.08
CA LEU A 158 -8.63 3.25 3.00
C LEU A 158 -8.93 3.80 1.60
N LYS A 159 -9.62 2.99 0.77
CA LYS A 159 -9.94 3.35 -0.62
C LYS A 159 -11.15 4.26 -0.70
N ALA A 160 -10.99 5.43 -1.32
CA ALA A 160 -12.06 6.35 -1.64
C ALA A 160 -13.07 6.61 -0.47
N PRO A 161 -12.61 6.99 0.75
CA PRO A 161 -13.49 7.17 1.90
C PRO A 161 -14.58 8.24 1.68
N SER A 162 -14.29 9.30 0.92
CA SER A 162 -15.30 10.31 0.57
C SER A 162 -16.40 9.75 -0.32
N TRP A 163 -16.07 8.82 -1.22
CA TRP A 163 -17.06 8.11 -2.02
C TRP A 163 -17.92 7.19 -1.14
N HIS A 164 -17.33 6.42 -0.22
CA HIS A 164 -18.07 5.59 0.73
C HIS A 164 -19.04 6.43 1.57
N ARG A 165 -18.63 7.63 2.03
CA ARG A 165 -19.54 8.55 2.75
C ARG A 165 -20.72 9.01 1.89
N LYS A 166 -20.51 9.28 0.59
CA LYS A 166 -21.60 9.60 -0.34
C LYS A 166 -22.58 8.44 -0.52
N GLU A 167 -22.10 7.21 -0.43
CA GLU A 167 -22.91 5.98 -0.41
C GLU A 167 -23.49 5.66 0.99
N GLY A 168 -23.33 6.54 1.99
CA GLY A 168 -23.87 6.41 3.34
C GLY A 168 -23.07 5.53 4.29
N LYS A 169 -21.78 5.26 4.01
CA LYS A 169 -20.92 4.37 4.81
C LYS A 169 -19.65 5.06 5.32
N ASP A 170 -19.25 4.72 6.55
CA ASP A 170 -18.04 5.23 7.20
C ASP A 170 -16.91 4.19 7.17
N LEU A 171 -16.12 4.19 6.10
CA LEU A 171 -15.03 3.24 5.91
C LEU A 171 -14.01 3.26 7.07
N ALA A 172 -13.52 4.44 7.46
CA ALA A 172 -12.53 4.56 8.54
C ALA A 172 -13.13 4.18 9.89
N GLY A 173 -14.37 4.63 10.17
CA GLY A 173 -15.09 4.30 11.41
C GLY A 173 -15.27 2.79 11.61
N ILE A 174 -15.40 2.01 10.52
CA ILE A 174 -15.53 0.56 10.53
C ILE A 174 -14.16 -0.12 10.62
N VAL A 175 -13.16 0.32 9.82
CA VAL A 175 -11.85 -0.34 9.72
C VAL A 175 -11.00 -0.15 10.98
N LEU A 176 -10.94 1.06 11.54
CA LEU A 176 -10.07 1.34 12.68
C LEU A 176 -10.35 0.49 13.93
N PRO A 177 -11.61 0.23 14.35
CA PRO A 177 -11.90 -0.71 15.41
C PRO A 177 -11.40 -2.13 15.15
N ILE A 178 -11.49 -2.61 13.89
CA ILE A 178 -11.00 -3.94 13.49
C ILE A 178 -9.46 -3.99 13.64
N LEU A 179 -8.75 -2.97 13.21
CA LEU A 179 -7.29 -2.90 13.39
C LEU A 179 -6.91 -2.92 14.87
N ARG A 180 -7.59 -2.11 15.72
CA ARG A 180 -7.35 -2.09 17.17
C ARG A 180 -7.59 -3.45 17.82
N LYS A 181 -8.69 -4.11 17.48
CA LYS A 181 -9.04 -5.48 17.96
C LYS A 181 -7.95 -6.50 17.62
N ASN A 182 -7.25 -6.32 16.48
CA ASN A 182 -6.19 -7.19 16.02
C ASN A 182 -4.78 -6.77 16.49
N GLY A 183 -4.67 -5.84 17.47
CA GLY A 183 -3.40 -5.45 18.08
C GLY A 183 -2.63 -4.36 17.33
N TYR A 184 -3.28 -3.65 16.42
CA TYR A 184 -2.69 -2.51 15.69
C TYR A 184 -3.34 -1.21 16.18
N ALA A 185 -2.68 -0.48 17.07
CA ALA A 185 -3.26 0.70 17.71
C ALA A 185 -2.27 1.85 17.89
N THR A 186 -0.96 1.56 17.92
CA THR A 186 0.12 2.50 18.26
C THR A 186 1.20 2.55 17.17
N GLN A 187 2.09 3.55 17.26
CA GLN A 187 3.22 3.67 16.32
C GLN A 187 4.27 2.55 16.45
N SER A 188 4.30 1.84 17.58
CA SER A 188 5.18 0.68 17.77
C SER A 188 4.67 -0.59 17.11
N ASP A 189 3.39 -0.62 16.72
CA ASP A 189 2.82 -1.78 16.05
C ASP A 189 3.25 -1.80 14.56
N PRO A 190 3.49 -2.99 13.99
CA PRO A 190 3.92 -3.11 12.60
C PRO A 190 2.74 -2.88 11.63
N CYS A 191 2.21 -1.66 11.63
CA CYS A 191 1.06 -1.23 10.83
C CYS A 191 1.25 0.20 10.36
N TYR A 192 1.17 0.42 9.06
CA TYR A 192 1.04 1.74 8.45
C TYR A 192 -0.33 1.87 7.80
N LEU A 193 -1.20 2.71 8.36
CA LEU A 193 -2.45 3.09 7.70
C LEU A 193 -2.17 4.12 6.61
N GLN A 194 -2.77 3.99 5.44
CA GLN A 194 -2.55 4.92 4.33
C GLN A 194 -3.85 5.40 3.69
N CYS A 195 -3.83 6.60 3.14
CA CYS A 195 -4.97 7.17 2.42
C CYS A 195 -4.51 8.30 1.47
N PHE A 196 -5.20 8.44 0.33
CA PHE A 196 -5.00 9.54 -0.62
C PHE A 196 -5.78 10.81 -0.25
N GLU A 197 -6.83 10.72 0.57
CA GLU A 197 -7.72 11.83 0.89
C GLU A 197 -7.23 12.58 2.14
N TYR A 198 -6.72 13.80 1.95
CA TYR A 198 -6.16 14.61 3.04
C TYR A 198 -7.17 14.91 4.14
N ALA A 199 -8.42 15.21 3.77
CA ALA A 199 -9.49 15.44 4.74
C ALA A 199 -9.75 14.21 5.62
N GLU A 200 -9.68 12.98 5.04
CA GLU A 200 -9.82 11.75 5.81
C GLU A 200 -8.63 11.48 6.72
N VAL A 201 -7.40 11.76 6.25
CA VAL A 201 -6.19 11.65 7.09
C VAL A 201 -6.29 12.55 8.32
N LYS A 202 -6.77 13.79 8.16
CA LYS A 202 -7.07 14.68 9.29
C LYS A 202 -8.11 14.08 10.23
N ARG A 203 -9.23 13.62 9.69
CA ARG A 203 -10.31 13.01 10.47
C ARG A 203 -9.83 11.79 11.27
N ILE A 204 -9.00 10.93 10.68
CA ILE A 204 -8.40 9.76 11.33
C ILE A 204 -7.61 10.18 12.58
N ARG A 205 -6.83 11.27 12.51
CA ARG A 205 -6.04 11.77 13.63
C ARG A 205 -6.85 12.56 14.65
N GLU A 206 -7.62 13.55 14.18
CA GLU A 206 -8.23 14.57 15.00
C GLU A 206 -9.57 14.10 15.61
N GLU A 207 -10.38 13.36 14.85
CA GLU A 207 -11.73 12.95 15.29
C GLU A 207 -11.76 11.48 15.74
N LEU A 208 -11.16 10.55 14.95
CA LEU A 208 -11.20 9.13 15.25
C LEU A 208 -10.07 8.68 16.20
N GLY A 209 -9.14 9.58 16.54
CA GLY A 209 -8.13 9.39 17.56
C GLY A 209 -7.15 8.25 17.29
N TRP A 210 -6.85 7.96 16.01
CA TRP A 210 -5.88 6.94 15.66
C TRP A 210 -4.47 7.31 16.10
N LYS A 211 -3.79 6.41 16.83
CA LYS A 211 -2.44 6.61 17.38
C LYS A 211 -1.36 5.80 16.65
N GLY A 212 -1.74 4.86 15.77
CA GLY A 212 -0.81 4.12 14.92
C GLY A 212 -0.19 4.98 13.83
N SER A 213 0.80 4.44 13.11
CA SER A 213 1.45 5.15 12.00
C SER A 213 0.46 5.43 10.85
N VAL A 214 0.57 6.61 10.24
CA VAL A 214 -0.23 7.03 9.07
C VAL A 214 0.68 7.56 7.99
N ILE A 215 0.42 7.16 6.76
CA ILE A 215 1.10 7.63 5.55
C ILE A 215 0.09 8.38 4.68
N MET A 216 0.41 9.62 4.32
CA MET A 216 -0.32 10.37 3.31
C MET A 216 0.15 9.96 1.92
N LEU A 217 -0.72 9.33 1.15
CA LEU A 217 -0.42 9.00 -0.25
C LEU A 217 -0.51 10.24 -1.14
N LEU A 218 0.46 10.44 -2.01
CA LEU A 218 0.54 11.58 -2.90
C LEU A 218 0.43 11.14 -4.36
N GLY A 219 -0.67 11.53 -5.00
CA GLY A 219 -0.91 11.28 -6.42
C GLY A 219 -0.31 12.33 -7.35
N GLY A 220 -0.94 12.55 -8.51
CA GLY A 220 -0.56 13.57 -9.48
C GLY A 220 -0.71 15.00 -8.93
N ASN A 221 -1.59 15.82 -9.54
CA ASN A 221 -1.80 17.20 -9.10
C ASN A 221 -2.94 17.33 -8.09
N LYS A 222 -4.09 16.70 -8.38
CA LYS A 222 -5.29 16.77 -7.53
C LYS A 222 -5.91 15.39 -7.37
N GLY A 223 -6.42 15.10 -6.16
CA GLY A 223 -7.26 13.95 -5.84
C GLY A 223 -8.71 14.15 -6.29
N VAL A 224 -9.45 13.04 -6.35
CA VAL A 224 -10.89 13.04 -6.69
C VAL A 224 -11.75 13.73 -5.62
N ASP A 225 -11.26 13.80 -4.39
CA ASP A 225 -11.86 14.50 -3.26
C ASP A 225 -11.49 15.99 -3.18
N GLY A 226 -10.65 16.47 -4.11
CA GLY A 226 -10.13 17.83 -4.16
C GLY A 226 -8.79 18.03 -3.43
N THR A 227 -8.20 16.99 -2.85
CA THR A 227 -6.85 17.04 -2.25
C THR A 227 -5.84 17.60 -3.26
N ASP A 228 -5.13 18.68 -2.90
CA ASP A 228 -4.11 19.30 -3.74
C ASP A 228 -2.73 18.68 -3.46
N PHE A 229 -2.41 17.60 -4.17
CA PHE A 229 -1.13 16.90 -4.03
C PHE A 229 0.07 17.76 -4.46
N ALA A 230 -0.12 18.69 -5.39
CA ALA A 230 0.96 19.58 -5.80
C ALA A 230 1.36 20.52 -4.64
N ALA A 231 0.37 21.07 -3.94
CA ALA A 231 0.60 21.89 -2.75
C ALA A 231 1.24 21.07 -1.60
N LEU A 232 0.80 19.82 -1.39
CA LEU A 232 1.35 18.94 -0.34
C LEU A 232 2.82 18.54 -0.61
N LYS A 233 3.27 18.52 -1.87
CA LYS A 233 4.66 18.22 -2.26
C LYS A 233 5.60 19.44 -2.16
N THR A 234 5.12 20.65 -1.82
CA THR A 234 5.96 21.80 -1.53
C THR A 234 6.58 21.69 -0.12
N ASP A 235 7.66 22.45 0.16
CA ASP A 235 8.27 22.45 1.51
C ASP A 235 7.28 22.87 2.59
N ALA A 236 6.40 23.84 2.31
CA ALA A 236 5.33 24.25 3.23
C ALA A 236 4.30 23.12 3.44
N GLY A 237 3.92 22.43 2.38
CA GLY A 237 3.01 21.28 2.44
C GLY A 237 3.60 20.12 3.24
N LEU A 238 4.86 19.73 2.97
CA LEU A 238 5.57 18.68 3.71
C LEU A 238 5.69 19.03 5.21
N LYS A 239 6.03 20.28 5.54
CA LYS A 239 6.05 20.76 6.93
C LYS A 239 4.68 20.69 7.60
N GLY A 240 3.60 21.02 6.87
CA GLY A 240 2.23 20.88 7.36
C GLY A 240 1.82 19.43 7.60
N LEU A 241 2.30 18.48 6.78
CA LEU A 241 2.04 17.06 6.96
C LEU A 241 2.77 16.47 8.17
N ALA A 242 3.98 16.92 8.50
CA ALA A 242 4.80 16.38 9.59
C ALA A 242 4.13 16.40 10.98
N GLY A 243 3.17 17.29 11.23
CA GLY A 243 2.38 17.30 12.47
C GLY A 243 1.17 16.35 12.46
N LEU A 244 0.86 15.74 11.30
CA LEU A 244 -0.36 14.96 11.08
C LEU A 244 -0.06 13.49 10.77
N VAL A 245 1.01 13.22 10.02
CA VAL A 245 1.36 11.88 9.53
C VAL A 245 2.82 11.52 9.83
N ASP A 246 3.14 10.24 9.79
CA ASP A 246 4.49 9.71 10.04
C ASP A 246 5.34 9.68 8.76
N GLY A 247 4.69 9.79 7.60
CA GLY A 247 5.39 9.78 6.32
C GLY A 247 4.47 10.03 5.13
N ILE A 248 5.06 10.00 3.95
CA ILE A 248 4.39 10.14 2.67
C ILE A 248 4.65 8.94 1.76
N GLY A 249 3.65 8.61 0.92
CA GLY A 249 3.78 7.64 -0.18
C GLY A 249 3.62 8.36 -1.51
N PRO A 250 4.68 8.88 -2.12
CA PRO A 250 4.61 9.52 -3.43
C PRO A 250 4.67 8.48 -4.56
N SER A 251 4.17 8.87 -5.75
CA SER A 251 4.38 8.08 -6.97
C SER A 251 5.88 7.97 -7.31
N LEU A 252 6.32 6.84 -7.86
CA LEU A 252 7.70 6.71 -8.37
C LEU A 252 8.05 7.77 -9.43
N THR A 253 7.08 8.29 -10.17
CA THR A 253 7.30 9.37 -11.14
C THR A 253 7.65 10.71 -10.48
N ASP A 254 7.37 10.88 -9.18
CA ASP A 254 7.82 12.04 -8.40
C ASP A 254 9.24 11.83 -7.85
N ILE A 255 9.72 10.59 -7.77
CA ILE A 255 11.02 10.21 -7.21
C ILE A 255 12.09 10.02 -8.30
N ILE A 256 11.70 9.47 -9.45
CA ILE A 256 12.59 9.20 -10.58
C ILE A 256 12.12 10.01 -11.79
N LYS A 257 13.01 10.85 -12.33
CA LYS A 257 12.80 11.56 -13.60
C LYS A 257 13.97 11.26 -14.54
N ASP A 258 13.67 10.71 -15.71
CA ASP A 258 14.63 10.36 -16.75
C ASP A 258 15.87 9.61 -16.20
N GLY A 259 15.62 8.59 -15.35
CA GLY A 259 16.65 7.75 -14.75
C GLY A 259 17.45 8.39 -13.60
N LYS A 260 17.01 9.53 -13.05
CA LYS A 260 17.70 10.23 -11.96
C LYS A 260 16.76 10.46 -10.78
N ALA A 261 17.31 10.41 -9.56
CA ALA A 261 16.61 10.77 -8.35
C ALA A 261 16.22 12.26 -8.36
N THR A 262 15.00 12.57 -7.83
CA THR A 262 14.57 13.94 -7.52
C THR A 262 14.96 14.30 -6.07
N ASP A 263 14.69 15.53 -5.65
CA ASP A 263 14.97 16.01 -4.30
C ASP A 263 13.80 15.81 -3.30
N LEU A 264 12.66 15.24 -3.73
CA LEU A 264 11.46 15.17 -2.92
C LEU A 264 11.68 14.40 -1.60
N ILE A 265 12.41 13.29 -1.63
CA ILE A 265 12.72 12.50 -0.42
C ILE A 265 13.57 13.32 0.57
N ALA A 266 14.62 13.96 0.09
CA ALA A 266 15.48 14.79 0.95
C ALA A 266 14.69 15.94 1.62
N ARG A 267 13.74 16.56 0.90
CA ARG A 267 12.85 17.60 1.44
C ARG A 267 11.86 17.03 2.46
N ALA A 268 11.32 15.84 2.21
CA ALA A 268 10.43 15.15 3.15
C ALA A 268 11.17 14.77 4.43
N HIS A 269 12.37 14.21 4.34
CA HIS A 269 13.22 13.90 5.48
C HIS A 269 13.56 15.16 6.31
N LYS A 270 13.86 16.29 5.65
CA LYS A 270 14.07 17.58 6.33
C LYS A 270 12.84 18.03 7.13
N ALA A 271 11.65 17.64 6.69
CA ALA A 271 10.40 17.86 7.44
C ALA A 271 10.11 16.78 8.50
N GLY A 272 10.94 15.74 8.63
CA GLY A 272 10.76 14.65 9.59
C GLY A 272 9.82 13.53 9.11
N LEU A 273 9.53 13.45 7.81
CA LEU A 273 8.62 12.47 7.23
C LEU A 273 9.39 11.29 6.63
N LYS A 274 8.96 10.06 6.91
CA LYS A 274 9.39 8.86 6.16
C LYS A 274 8.82 8.91 4.74
N VAL A 275 9.49 8.21 3.80
CA VAL A 275 9.05 8.15 2.41
C VAL A 275 9.03 6.73 1.89
N HIS A 276 7.84 6.24 1.53
CA HIS A 276 7.58 4.93 0.96
C HIS A 276 6.94 5.09 -0.44
N PRO A 277 7.73 5.22 -1.53
CA PRO A 277 7.20 5.42 -2.88
C PRO A 277 6.41 4.21 -3.38
N TYR A 278 5.43 4.44 -4.26
CA TYR A 278 4.65 3.43 -4.98
C TYR A 278 4.68 3.68 -6.50
N THR A 279 4.55 2.72 -7.36
CA THR A 279 4.71 1.28 -7.18
C THR A 279 5.80 0.83 -8.13
N PHE A 280 6.80 0.17 -7.62
CA PHE A 280 7.85 -0.43 -8.45
C PHE A 280 7.34 -1.73 -9.08
N ARG A 281 7.60 -1.90 -10.36
CA ARG A 281 7.24 -3.06 -11.16
C ARG A 281 8.44 -3.51 -11.99
N ALA A 282 8.92 -4.73 -11.74
CA ALA A 282 10.06 -5.26 -12.50
C ALA A 282 9.70 -5.54 -13.97
N ASP A 283 8.41 -5.77 -14.25
CA ASP A 283 7.85 -5.96 -15.59
C ASP A 283 7.44 -4.65 -16.30
N ALA A 284 7.61 -3.49 -15.63
CA ALA A 284 7.34 -2.16 -16.17
C ALA A 284 8.24 -1.12 -15.49
N LEU A 285 9.52 -1.10 -15.86
CA LEU A 285 10.52 -0.23 -15.27
C LEU A 285 10.24 1.26 -15.50
N PRO A 286 10.62 2.16 -14.57
CA PRO A 286 10.53 3.60 -14.78
C PRO A 286 11.33 4.05 -16.00
N LYS A 287 10.86 5.10 -16.68
CA LYS A 287 11.57 5.66 -17.85
C LYS A 287 13.00 6.04 -17.52
N GLY A 288 13.95 5.59 -18.34
CA GLY A 288 15.37 5.87 -18.20
C GLY A 288 16.10 4.95 -17.21
N VAL A 289 15.42 3.93 -16.67
CA VAL A 289 15.99 2.89 -15.81
C VAL A 289 16.12 1.60 -16.61
N LYS A 290 17.29 0.97 -16.59
CA LYS A 290 17.61 -0.19 -17.44
C LYS A 290 17.24 -1.55 -16.81
N ASP A 291 17.35 -1.65 -15.48
CA ASP A 291 17.12 -2.90 -14.75
C ASP A 291 16.72 -2.64 -13.28
N VAL A 292 16.37 -3.72 -12.57
CA VAL A 292 15.93 -3.68 -11.16
C VAL A 292 17.05 -3.18 -10.22
N ALA A 293 18.30 -3.57 -10.47
CA ALA A 293 19.44 -3.17 -9.63
C ALA A 293 19.69 -1.66 -9.73
N GLU A 294 19.57 -1.09 -10.94
CA GLU A 294 19.66 0.35 -11.12
C GLU A 294 18.48 1.09 -10.46
N ALA A 295 17.26 0.57 -10.59
CA ALA A 295 16.10 1.12 -9.89
C ALA A 295 16.32 1.15 -8.38
N ALA A 296 16.75 0.03 -7.78
CA ALA A 296 17.03 -0.07 -6.36
C ALA A 296 18.13 0.92 -5.93
N ARG A 297 19.20 1.06 -6.70
CA ARG A 297 20.25 2.05 -6.43
C ARG A 297 19.70 3.47 -6.43
N ILE A 298 18.92 3.85 -7.45
CA ILE A 298 18.34 5.20 -7.55
C ILE A 298 17.38 5.46 -6.39
N ILE A 299 16.48 4.52 -6.08
CA ILE A 299 15.45 4.69 -5.05
C ILE A 299 16.06 4.72 -3.65
N PHE A 300 16.92 3.77 -3.33
CA PHE A 300 17.39 3.60 -1.95
C PHE A 300 18.72 4.33 -1.66
N LYS A 301 19.67 4.35 -2.62
CA LYS A 301 20.97 5.00 -2.42
C LYS A 301 20.96 6.47 -2.81
N ASP A 302 20.47 6.77 -4.02
CA ASP A 302 20.58 8.13 -4.55
C ASP A 302 19.48 9.04 -3.98
N ALA A 303 18.23 8.53 -3.88
CA ALA A 303 17.10 9.28 -3.35
C ALA A 303 16.91 9.09 -1.83
N GLY A 304 17.30 7.94 -1.25
CA GLY A 304 17.25 7.67 0.18
C GLY A 304 15.86 7.24 0.70
N ALA A 305 15.07 6.48 -0.09
CA ALA A 305 13.75 6.01 0.34
C ALA A 305 13.83 5.09 1.57
N ASP A 306 12.90 5.26 2.53
CA ASP A 306 12.79 4.43 3.74
C ASP A 306 12.11 3.09 3.46
N GLY A 307 11.41 2.97 2.34
CA GLY A 307 10.76 1.74 1.90
C GLY A 307 10.30 1.85 0.46
N LEU A 308 9.70 0.77 -0.07
CA LEU A 308 9.22 0.73 -1.45
C LEU A 308 8.05 -0.23 -1.60
N PHE A 309 6.95 0.24 -2.18
CA PHE A 309 5.89 -0.63 -2.67
C PHE A 309 6.30 -1.30 -3.97
N THR A 310 6.17 -2.63 -4.02
CA THR A 310 6.52 -3.39 -5.22
C THR A 310 5.55 -4.53 -5.49
N ASP A 311 5.25 -4.75 -6.79
CA ASP A 311 4.52 -5.93 -7.24
C ASP A 311 5.43 -7.20 -7.24
N HIS A 312 6.77 -7.00 -7.15
CA HIS A 312 7.78 -8.07 -7.22
C HIS A 312 8.72 -7.99 -5.99
N PRO A 313 8.24 -8.39 -4.80
CA PRO A 313 9.05 -8.30 -3.57
C PRO A 313 10.35 -9.12 -3.65
N ASP A 314 10.35 -10.28 -4.31
CA ASP A 314 11.53 -11.11 -4.55
C ASP A 314 12.65 -10.33 -5.26
N LYS A 315 12.30 -9.58 -6.31
CA LYS A 315 13.28 -8.83 -7.10
C LYS A 315 13.89 -7.65 -6.35
N VAL A 316 13.09 -6.98 -5.53
CA VAL A 316 13.59 -5.85 -4.73
C VAL A 316 14.44 -6.35 -3.57
N LEU A 317 14.06 -7.44 -2.92
CA LEU A 317 14.86 -8.08 -1.86
C LEU A 317 16.21 -8.57 -2.40
N GLU A 318 16.22 -9.27 -3.55
CA GLU A 318 17.45 -9.69 -4.24
C GLU A 318 18.38 -8.49 -4.52
N ALA A 319 17.84 -7.37 -5.02
CA ALA A 319 18.61 -6.15 -5.29
C ALA A 319 19.15 -5.47 -4.04
N LEU A 320 18.54 -5.72 -2.86
CA LEU A 320 19.00 -5.28 -1.54
C LEU A 320 19.98 -6.29 -0.87
N GLY A 321 20.22 -7.44 -1.47
CA GLY A 321 21.05 -8.50 -0.89
C GLY A 321 20.37 -9.29 0.23
N ARG A 322 19.05 -9.36 0.21
CA ARG A 322 18.19 -10.01 1.21
C ARG A 322 17.46 -11.21 0.67
#